data_e64c067ca1c90e3455568036c3681396
#
_entry.id   e64c067ca1c90e3455568036c3681396
#
_cell.length_a   1.000
_cell.length_b   1.000
_cell.length_c   1.000
_cell.angle_alpha   90.00
_cell.angle_beta   90.00
_cell.angle_gamma   90.00
#
_symmetry.space_group_name_H-M   'P 1'
#
loop_
_entity.id
_entity.type
_entity.pdbx_description
1 polymer ?
#
loop_
_entity_poly.entity_id
_entity_poly.type
_entity_poly.pdbx_seq_one_letter_code
_entity_poly.pdbx_strand_id
1 'polypeptide(L)'
;YHIDCALSIKSTKVFTAKFWVKEPGESSEYRQIDAKNYLTGNPVARTTKATIGSTKTVNGVTYVLDGWYPENAEGGAYGSTKIADNRWNNYIPSADELANGTVNFYAHYSPTTTSIKLKKLVTGSMGDKQKKFHFTISIEKENKNVTFKVGNTSKTGSATVDLANDEESTLTEIPVGADVSITEEDYSGSGYTTSYVIDNGNSALEIKANISNIQAKNDVSAHEIVFTNNKEAIPDTGITLDSLPFIALLALSIAGGIFFLFCRYKKRFV
;
A
#
# COMPACT_ATOMS: atom_id res chain seq x y z
N TYR A 1 -70.97 25.16 -31.63
CA TYR A 1 -69.58 24.96 -31.40
C TYR A 1 -69.40 23.97 -30.24
N HIS A 2 -68.89 22.79 -30.54
CA HIS A 2 -68.52 21.78 -29.54
C HIS A 2 -67.02 22.04 -29.20
N ILE A 3 -66.73 22.36 -27.95
CA ILE A 3 -65.37 22.46 -27.45
C ILE A 3 -65.09 21.10 -26.77
N ASP A 4 -64.36 20.21 -27.45
CA ASP A 4 -63.80 19.01 -26.84
C ASP A 4 -62.58 19.42 -25.98
N CYS A 5 -62.80 19.53 -24.67
CA CYS A 5 -61.70 19.62 -23.70
C CYS A 5 -61.20 18.21 -23.43
N ALA A 6 -60.17 17.78 -24.13
CA ALA A 6 -59.44 16.58 -23.76
C ALA A 6 -58.58 16.86 -22.49
N LEU A 7 -59.08 16.42 -21.33
CA LEU A 7 -58.33 16.48 -20.08
C LEU A 7 -57.31 15.36 -20.09
N SER A 8 -56.05 15.67 -20.42
CA SER A 8 -54.94 14.73 -20.29
C SER A 8 -54.49 14.64 -18.82
N ILE A 9 -54.94 13.60 -18.12
CA ILE A 9 -54.43 13.31 -16.77
C ILE A 9 -53.04 12.68 -16.92
N LYS A 10 -51.98 13.45 -16.75
CA LYS A 10 -50.63 12.92 -16.59
C LYS A 10 -50.54 12.22 -15.23
N SER A 11 -50.55 10.89 -15.24
CA SER A 11 -50.23 10.10 -14.04
C SER A 11 -48.79 10.38 -13.62
N THR A 12 -48.62 11.17 -12.59
CA THR A 12 -47.29 11.44 -11.99
C THR A 12 -46.98 10.31 -11.03
N LYS A 13 -46.04 9.44 -11.44
CA LYS A 13 -45.51 8.39 -10.54
C LYS A 13 -44.69 9.04 -9.44
N VAL A 14 -44.82 8.50 -8.23
CA VAL A 14 -44.01 8.88 -7.07
C VAL A 14 -42.87 7.88 -6.91
N PHE A 15 -41.68 8.36 -6.57
CA PHE A 15 -40.56 7.52 -6.15
C PHE A 15 -40.00 7.98 -4.80
N THR A 16 -39.27 7.09 -4.12
CA THR A 16 -38.63 7.40 -2.82
C THR A 16 -37.13 7.55 -3.01
N ALA A 17 -36.59 8.72 -2.66
CA ALA A 17 -35.17 8.92 -2.51
C ALA A 17 -34.73 8.54 -1.08
N LYS A 18 -33.79 7.62 -0.93
CA LYS A 18 -33.22 7.17 0.34
C LYS A 18 -31.78 7.59 0.43
N PHE A 19 -31.35 8.04 1.61
CA PHE A 19 -30.00 8.50 1.89
C PHE A 19 -29.36 7.60 2.94
N TRP A 20 -28.19 7.08 2.57
CA TRP A 20 -27.46 6.10 3.35
C TRP A 20 -26.08 6.64 3.73
N VAL A 21 -25.60 6.28 4.91
CA VAL A 21 -24.26 6.61 5.37
C VAL A 21 -23.61 5.39 6.02
N LYS A 22 -22.32 5.26 5.79
CA LYS A 22 -21.40 4.46 6.57
C LYS A 22 -20.26 5.38 6.97
N GLU A 23 -20.24 5.75 8.24
CA GLU A 23 -19.17 6.60 8.75
C GLU A 23 -17.89 5.77 8.99
N PRO A 24 -16.70 6.35 8.80
CA PRO A 24 -15.44 5.70 9.14
C PRO A 24 -15.46 5.19 10.59
N GLY A 25 -15.04 3.94 10.80
CA GLY A 25 -15.01 3.27 12.09
C GLY A 25 -16.34 2.63 12.52
N GLU A 26 -17.42 2.78 11.75
CA GLU A 26 -18.67 2.04 11.95
C GLU A 26 -18.58 0.61 11.38
N SER A 27 -19.59 -0.22 11.70
CA SER A 27 -19.74 -1.57 11.17
C SER A 27 -19.80 -1.59 9.64
N SER A 28 -19.74 -2.77 9.03
CA SER A 28 -19.77 -2.94 7.57
C SER A 28 -21.05 -2.48 6.88
N GLU A 29 -22.10 -2.18 7.62
CA GLU A 29 -23.43 -1.90 7.08
C GLU A 29 -23.68 -0.39 6.91
N TYR A 30 -24.30 -0.02 5.78
CA TYR A 30 -24.85 1.32 5.58
C TYR A 30 -26.14 1.49 6.40
N ARG A 31 -26.28 2.62 7.11
CA ARG A 31 -27.53 2.97 7.78
C ARG A 31 -28.29 4.05 7.01
N GLN A 32 -29.60 3.90 6.90
CA GLN A 32 -30.46 4.91 6.31
C GLN A 32 -30.61 6.10 7.28
N ILE A 33 -30.34 7.30 6.79
CA ILE A 33 -30.46 8.54 7.56
C ILE A 33 -31.66 9.38 7.17
N ASP A 34 -32.14 9.24 5.92
CA ASP A 34 -33.29 9.97 5.42
C ASP A 34 -34.00 9.20 4.33
N ALA A 35 -35.30 9.49 4.14
CA ALA A 35 -36.10 9.06 3.01
C ALA A 35 -37.16 10.10 2.68
N LYS A 36 -37.32 10.45 1.40
CA LYS A 36 -38.29 11.43 0.96
C LYS A 36 -38.90 11.07 -0.39
N ASN A 37 -40.19 11.31 -0.50
CA ASN A 37 -40.94 11.07 -1.74
C ASN A 37 -40.86 12.27 -2.69
N TYR A 38 -40.67 11.97 -3.96
CA TYR A 38 -40.66 12.93 -5.07
C TYR A 38 -41.55 12.47 -6.21
N LEU A 39 -42.02 13.42 -6.98
CA LEU A 39 -42.72 13.12 -8.25
C LEU A 39 -41.65 12.82 -9.32
N THR A 40 -41.93 11.83 -10.16
CA THR A 40 -41.07 11.50 -11.31
C THR A 40 -40.88 12.75 -12.19
N GLY A 41 -39.67 13.03 -12.58
CA GLY A 41 -39.30 14.22 -13.35
C GLY A 41 -38.95 15.45 -12.51
N ASN A 42 -39.13 15.39 -11.18
CA ASN A 42 -38.66 16.45 -10.28
C ASN A 42 -37.27 16.17 -9.76
N PRO A 43 -36.46 17.21 -9.54
CA PRO A 43 -35.12 17.04 -8.97
C PRO A 43 -35.17 16.58 -7.50
N VAL A 44 -34.21 15.76 -7.12
CA VAL A 44 -34.00 15.31 -5.74
C VAL A 44 -33.19 16.36 -5.00
N ALA A 45 -33.73 16.87 -3.90
CA ALA A 45 -32.98 17.74 -3.01
C ALA A 45 -31.99 16.92 -2.15
N ARG A 46 -30.77 17.45 -1.98
CA ARG A 46 -29.79 16.88 -1.03
C ARG A 46 -30.42 16.81 0.38
N THR A 47 -30.22 15.69 1.08
CA THR A 47 -30.65 15.64 2.48
C THR A 47 -29.91 16.66 3.33
N THR A 48 -30.63 17.33 4.20
CA THR A 48 -30.10 18.26 5.20
C THR A 48 -30.06 17.64 6.60
N LYS A 49 -30.37 16.36 6.76
CA LYS A 49 -30.28 15.68 8.05
C LYS A 49 -28.83 15.58 8.49
N ALA A 50 -28.46 16.52 9.34
CA ALA A 50 -27.12 16.83 9.81
C ALA A 50 -26.57 15.84 10.86
N THR A 51 -26.97 14.57 10.79
CA THR A 51 -26.41 13.53 11.68
C THR A 51 -25.06 12.99 11.20
N ILE A 52 -24.64 13.36 9.99
CA ILE A 52 -23.32 13.03 9.45
C ILE A 52 -22.43 14.27 9.51
N GLY A 53 -21.28 14.15 10.18
CA GLY A 53 -20.28 15.21 10.20
C GLY A 53 -19.59 15.39 8.86
N SER A 54 -19.13 16.61 8.57
CA SER A 54 -18.28 16.85 7.40
C SER A 54 -16.90 16.20 7.53
N THR A 55 -16.46 15.93 8.78
CA THR A 55 -15.18 15.27 9.09
C THR A 55 -15.37 14.28 10.22
N LYS A 56 -14.57 13.22 10.21
CA LYS A 56 -14.49 12.22 11.29
C LYS A 56 -13.06 11.73 11.43
N THR A 57 -12.54 11.62 12.66
CA THR A 57 -11.22 11.05 12.92
C THR A 57 -11.38 9.69 13.58
N VAL A 58 -10.72 8.68 13.01
CA VAL A 58 -10.71 7.30 13.50
C VAL A 58 -9.27 6.79 13.48
N ASN A 59 -8.80 6.29 14.61
CA ASN A 59 -7.44 5.76 14.78
C ASN A 59 -6.34 6.73 14.27
N GLY A 60 -6.51 8.04 14.50
CA GLY A 60 -5.56 9.07 14.06
C GLY A 60 -5.69 9.51 12.60
N VAL A 61 -6.50 8.84 11.80
CA VAL A 61 -6.78 9.23 10.41
C VAL A 61 -8.02 10.12 10.36
N THR A 62 -7.89 11.29 9.75
CA THR A 62 -9.01 12.19 9.51
C THR A 62 -9.62 11.89 8.14
N TYR A 63 -10.93 11.68 8.14
CA TYR A 63 -11.75 11.49 6.95
C TYR A 63 -12.62 12.73 6.72
N VAL A 64 -12.81 13.09 5.48
CA VAL A 64 -13.75 14.15 5.08
C VAL A 64 -14.88 13.55 4.26
N LEU A 65 -16.09 14.08 4.42
CA LEU A 65 -17.22 13.74 3.56
C LEU A 65 -16.90 14.23 2.14
N ASP A 66 -16.51 13.27 1.29
CA ASP A 66 -16.18 13.54 -0.11
C ASP A 66 -17.42 13.94 -0.92
N GLY A 67 -18.55 13.31 -0.66
CA GLY A 67 -19.81 13.63 -1.32
C GLY A 67 -20.83 12.52 -1.26
N TRP A 68 -21.83 12.63 -2.12
CA TRP A 68 -22.92 11.69 -2.29
C TRP A 68 -22.87 11.04 -3.66
N TYR A 69 -23.15 9.75 -3.70
CA TYR A 69 -23.09 8.93 -4.90
C TYR A 69 -24.42 8.19 -5.08
N PRO A 70 -24.98 8.13 -6.29
CA PRO A 70 -26.12 7.28 -6.55
C PRO A 70 -25.71 5.80 -6.45
N GLU A 71 -26.69 4.93 -6.22
CA GLU A 71 -26.50 3.49 -6.28
C GLU A 71 -26.00 3.08 -7.68
N ASN A 72 -25.07 2.11 -7.74
CA ASN A 72 -24.72 1.51 -9.01
C ASN A 72 -25.83 0.53 -9.47
N ALA A 73 -25.90 0.23 -10.76
CA ALA A 73 -26.91 -0.65 -11.34
C ALA A 73 -26.85 -2.11 -10.83
N GLU A 74 -25.78 -2.50 -10.14
CA GLU A 74 -25.57 -3.87 -9.62
C GLU A 74 -26.07 -4.04 -8.18
N GLY A 75 -26.56 -2.98 -7.54
CA GLY A 75 -27.17 -3.00 -6.21
C GLY A 75 -26.18 -3.11 -5.04
N GLY A 76 -26.43 -2.32 -3.98
CA GLY A 76 -25.72 -2.42 -2.70
C GLY A 76 -24.39 -1.68 -2.58
N ALA A 77 -23.90 -1.03 -3.63
CA ALA A 77 -22.72 -0.17 -3.59
C ALA A 77 -23.02 1.20 -4.21
N TYR A 78 -22.28 2.23 -3.76
CA TYR A 78 -22.36 3.54 -4.40
C TYR A 78 -21.72 3.52 -5.80
N GLY A 79 -22.30 4.28 -6.73
CA GLY A 79 -21.80 4.40 -8.09
C GLY A 79 -20.44 5.14 -8.14
N SER A 80 -19.75 5.02 -9.26
CA SER A 80 -18.42 5.64 -9.45
C SER A 80 -18.45 7.16 -9.61
N THR A 81 -19.63 7.75 -9.87
CA THR A 81 -19.76 9.16 -10.19
C THR A 81 -20.41 9.93 -9.05
N LYS A 82 -19.63 10.84 -8.45
CA LYS A 82 -20.13 11.75 -7.42
C LYS A 82 -21.13 12.74 -7.97
N ILE A 83 -22.22 12.99 -7.22
CA ILE A 83 -23.13 14.08 -7.50
C ILE A 83 -22.45 15.38 -7.10
N ALA A 84 -22.14 16.24 -8.08
CA ALA A 84 -21.56 17.54 -7.82
C ALA A 84 -22.51 18.42 -6.98
N ASP A 85 -21.99 19.18 -6.04
CA ASP A 85 -22.80 19.98 -5.10
C ASP A 85 -23.76 20.97 -5.79
N ASN A 86 -23.37 21.49 -6.94
CA ASN A 86 -24.20 22.37 -7.76
C ASN A 86 -25.28 21.62 -8.58
N ARG A 87 -25.27 20.30 -8.61
CA ARG A 87 -26.23 19.48 -9.38
C ARG A 87 -27.44 19.03 -8.57
N TRP A 88 -27.40 19.09 -7.25
CA TRP A 88 -28.49 18.60 -6.42
C TRP A 88 -29.85 19.25 -6.75
N ASN A 89 -29.87 20.55 -7.06
CA ASN A 89 -31.09 21.23 -7.44
C ASN A 89 -31.61 20.82 -8.83
N ASN A 90 -30.82 20.09 -9.60
CA ASN A 90 -31.14 19.66 -10.96
C ASN A 90 -30.93 18.15 -11.17
N TYR A 91 -30.67 17.39 -10.11
CA TYR A 91 -30.50 15.94 -10.23
C TYR A 91 -31.86 15.28 -10.39
N ILE A 92 -32.17 14.87 -11.60
CA ILE A 92 -33.40 14.14 -11.94
C ILE A 92 -32.97 12.69 -12.22
N PRO A 93 -33.43 11.71 -11.40
CA PRO A 93 -33.12 10.30 -11.65
C PRO A 93 -33.61 9.85 -13.03
N SER A 94 -32.82 9.03 -13.70
CA SER A 94 -33.17 8.40 -14.98
C SER A 94 -34.26 7.35 -14.82
N ALA A 95 -34.83 6.92 -15.93
CA ALA A 95 -35.84 5.88 -15.92
C ALA A 95 -35.34 4.55 -15.36
N ASP A 96 -34.04 4.23 -15.63
CA ASP A 96 -33.41 3.01 -15.14
C ASP A 96 -33.20 3.06 -13.62
N GLU A 97 -32.75 4.21 -13.07
CA GLU A 97 -32.63 4.44 -11.62
C GLU A 97 -33.99 4.34 -10.91
N LEU A 98 -35.08 4.66 -11.60
CA LEU A 98 -36.45 4.62 -11.08
C LEU A 98 -37.14 3.28 -11.26
N ALA A 99 -36.51 2.27 -11.86
CA ALA A 99 -37.15 0.98 -12.22
C ALA A 99 -37.84 0.31 -11.02
N ASN A 100 -37.26 0.46 -9.81
CA ASN A 100 -37.81 -0.12 -8.58
C ASN A 100 -38.59 0.88 -7.71
N GLY A 101 -38.88 2.08 -8.21
CA GLY A 101 -39.60 3.13 -7.47
C GLY A 101 -38.82 3.71 -6.29
N THR A 102 -37.54 3.38 -6.15
CA THR A 102 -36.63 3.88 -5.11
C THR A 102 -35.28 4.22 -5.74
N VAL A 103 -34.69 5.33 -5.30
CA VAL A 103 -33.32 5.72 -5.65
C VAL A 103 -32.52 5.86 -4.37
N ASN A 104 -31.37 5.21 -4.30
CA ASN A 104 -30.49 5.24 -3.15
C ASN A 104 -29.30 6.16 -3.39
N PHE A 105 -28.96 6.95 -2.39
CA PHE A 105 -27.79 7.84 -2.37
C PHE A 105 -26.92 7.50 -1.18
N TYR A 106 -25.63 7.33 -1.41
CA TYR A 106 -24.66 6.94 -0.41
C TYR A 106 -23.68 8.06 -0.13
N ALA A 107 -23.52 8.41 1.14
CA ALA A 107 -22.45 9.31 1.58
C ALA A 107 -21.12 8.56 1.56
N HIS A 108 -20.10 9.16 0.99
CA HIS A 108 -18.75 8.62 0.93
C HIS A 108 -17.78 9.51 1.69
N TYR A 109 -16.95 8.89 2.54
CA TYR A 109 -15.87 9.54 3.27
C TYR A 109 -14.52 9.11 2.71
N SER A 110 -13.66 10.08 2.43
CA SER A 110 -12.29 9.83 1.97
C SER A 110 -11.28 10.26 3.04
N PRO A 111 -10.26 9.45 3.31
CA PRO A 111 -9.19 9.86 4.22
C PRO A 111 -8.37 10.99 3.61
N THR A 112 -7.90 11.90 4.47
CA THR A 112 -6.97 12.97 4.07
C THR A 112 -5.52 12.61 4.31
N THR A 113 -5.29 11.64 5.20
CA THR A 113 -3.97 11.11 5.53
C THR A 113 -4.03 9.59 5.62
N THR A 114 -2.86 8.99 5.48
CA THR A 114 -2.66 7.54 5.63
C THR A 114 -1.42 7.27 6.49
N SER A 115 -1.03 6.00 6.60
CA SER A 115 0.11 5.56 7.40
C SER A 115 0.95 4.53 6.65
N ILE A 116 2.23 4.43 7.04
CA ILE A 116 3.15 3.39 6.60
C ILE A 116 3.80 2.79 7.84
N LYS A 117 3.79 1.47 7.92
CA LYS A 117 4.51 0.69 8.91
C LYS A 117 5.79 0.18 8.29
N LEU A 118 6.92 0.62 8.77
CA LEU A 118 8.25 0.16 8.36
C LEU A 118 8.76 -0.87 9.37
N LYS A 119 9.02 -2.09 8.91
CA LYS A 119 9.53 -3.19 9.73
C LYS A 119 10.89 -3.67 9.22
N LYS A 120 11.75 -4.06 10.14
CA LYS A 120 13.06 -4.65 9.85
C LYS A 120 13.12 -6.11 10.23
N LEU A 121 13.65 -6.93 9.31
CA LEU A 121 14.03 -8.32 9.55
C LEU A 121 15.51 -8.54 9.23
N VAL A 122 16.15 -9.40 10.00
CA VAL A 122 17.53 -9.85 9.77
C VAL A 122 17.53 -11.37 9.72
N THR A 123 18.05 -11.93 8.63
CA THR A 123 18.09 -13.36 8.37
C THR A 123 19.51 -13.84 8.05
N GLY A 124 19.66 -15.15 7.90
CA GLY A 124 20.93 -15.76 7.60
C GLY A 124 21.75 -16.14 8.84
N SER A 125 22.63 -17.11 8.66
CA SER A 125 23.44 -17.70 9.73
C SER A 125 24.43 -16.74 10.39
N MET A 126 24.81 -15.69 9.65
CA MET A 126 25.74 -14.62 10.10
C MET A 126 25.02 -13.28 10.31
N GLY A 127 23.69 -13.25 10.25
CA GLY A 127 22.89 -12.06 10.47
C GLY A 127 22.93 -11.60 11.93
N ASP A 128 23.42 -10.40 12.17
CA ASP A 128 23.46 -9.79 13.51
C ASP A 128 22.11 -9.15 13.81
N LYS A 129 21.31 -9.80 14.65
CA LYS A 129 19.97 -9.37 15.04
C LYS A 129 19.96 -8.16 15.99
N GLN A 130 21.10 -7.83 16.60
CA GLN A 130 21.22 -6.67 17.48
C GLN A 130 21.70 -5.42 16.74
N LYS A 131 22.22 -5.61 15.52
CA LYS A 131 22.64 -4.49 14.67
C LYS A 131 21.45 -3.64 14.30
N LYS A 132 21.61 -2.33 14.44
CA LYS A 132 20.67 -1.33 13.93
C LYS A 132 21.01 -0.97 12.48
N PHE A 133 19.98 -0.92 11.67
CA PHE A 133 20.04 -0.54 10.27
C PHE A 133 19.40 0.83 10.11
N HIS A 134 20.11 1.73 9.44
CA HIS A 134 19.72 3.13 9.30
C HIS A 134 18.81 3.32 8.09
N PHE A 135 17.68 4.01 8.30
CA PHE A 135 16.72 4.37 7.26
C PHE A 135 16.59 5.87 7.18
N THR A 136 16.64 6.41 5.97
CA THR A 136 16.25 7.77 5.65
C THR A 136 14.89 7.76 4.97
N ILE A 137 13.98 8.59 5.47
CA ILE A 137 12.62 8.75 4.98
C ILE A 137 12.47 10.17 4.47
N SER A 138 11.95 10.35 3.26
CA SER A 138 11.60 11.65 2.70
C SER A 138 10.16 11.61 2.20
N ILE A 139 9.37 12.64 2.56
CA ILE A 139 7.97 12.74 2.17
C ILE A 139 7.67 14.14 1.66
N GLU A 140 7.24 14.20 0.39
CA GLU A 140 6.91 15.43 -0.30
C GLU A 140 5.54 15.32 -0.98
N LYS A 141 4.88 16.45 -1.16
CA LYS A 141 3.68 16.54 -1.99
C LYS A 141 3.80 17.75 -2.90
N GLU A 142 3.66 17.55 -4.21
CA GLU A 142 3.82 18.62 -5.21
C GLU A 142 5.17 19.35 -5.08
N ASN A 143 6.25 18.57 -4.86
CA ASN A 143 7.63 19.05 -4.64
C ASN A 143 7.77 19.99 -3.42
N LYS A 144 6.90 19.84 -2.42
CA LYS A 144 6.99 20.56 -1.15
C LYS A 144 7.07 19.60 0.02
N ASN A 145 7.95 19.90 0.95
CA ASN A 145 8.03 19.16 2.20
C ASN A 145 6.71 19.22 2.95
N VAL A 146 6.25 18.05 3.42
CA VAL A 146 5.02 17.93 4.21
C VAL A 146 5.34 17.50 5.64
N THR A 147 4.43 17.81 6.54
CA THR A 147 4.53 17.35 7.93
C THR A 147 3.87 15.99 8.09
N PHE A 148 4.55 15.08 8.76
CA PHE A 148 4.11 13.74 9.13
C PHE A 148 4.63 13.36 10.50
N LYS A 149 4.25 12.22 11.05
CA LYS A 149 4.76 11.74 12.34
C LYS A 149 5.54 10.45 12.20
N VAL A 150 6.60 10.32 12.99
CA VAL A 150 7.33 9.06 13.25
C VAL A 150 7.04 8.69 14.69
N GLY A 151 6.26 7.64 14.91
CA GLY A 151 5.65 7.40 16.20
C GLY A 151 4.82 8.61 16.67
N ASN A 152 5.19 9.20 17.80
CA ASN A 152 4.53 10.41 18.33
C ASN A 152 5.25 11.73 17.97
N THR A 153 6.35 11.67 17.23
CA THR A 153 7.19 12.84 16.95
C THR A 153 6.88 13.40 15.57
N SER A 154 6.52 14.69 15.49
CA SER A 154 6.29 15.40 14.24
C SER A 154 7.60 15.67 13.50
N LYS A 155 7.62 15.45 12.19
CA LYS A 155 8.74 15.68 11.28
C LYS A 155 8.24 16.43 10.05
N THR A 156 9.14 17.14 9.35
CA THR A 156 8.80 17.87 8.13
C THR A 156 9.82 17.53 7.05
N GLY A 157 9.33 17.08 5.91
CA GLY A 157 10.10 16.69 4.73
C GLY A 157 10.89 15.40 4.92
N SER A 158 11.68 15.27 5.96
CA SER A 158 12.53 14.09 6.17
C SER A 158 12.61 13.66 7.63
N ALA A 159 12.92 12.37 7.82
CA ALA A 159 13.20 11.76 9.12
C ALA A 159 14.19 10.60 8.95
N THR A 160 14.84 10.22 10.04
CA THR A 160 15.66 9.01 10.10
C THR A 160 15.17 8.10 11.22
N VAL A 161 15.29 6.79 11.02
CA VAL A 161 15.00 5.77 12.02
C VAL A 161 16.06 4.68 11.95
N ASP A 162 16.41 4.13 13.11
CA ASP A 162 17.32 2.98 13.23
C ASP A 162 16.52 1.80 13.76
N LEU A 163 16.50 0.68 13.01
CA LEU A 163 15.74 -0.51 13.37
C LEU A 163 16.64 -1.75 13.43
N ALA A 164 16.54 -2.49 14.51
CA ALA A 164 17.12 -3.83 14.64
C ALA A 164 16.13 -4.91 14.16
N ASN A 165 16.50 -6.19 14.25
CA ASN A 165 15.62 -7.29 13.88
C ASN A 165 14.31 -7.27 14.67
N ASP A 166 13.19 -7.45 13.96
CA ASP A 166 11.80 -7.41 14.45
C ASP A 166 11.34 -6.05 15.02
N GLU A 167 12.18 -5.01 14.97
CA GLU A 167 11.74 -3.66 15.29
C GLU A 167 10.91 -3.05 14.15
N GLU A 168 9.99 -2.16 14.54
CA GLU A 168 9.12 -1.44 13.61
C GLU A 168 9.01 0.04 13.96
N SER A 169 8.74 0.86 12.95
CA SER A 169 8.43 2.28 13.09
C SER A 169 7.18 2.60 12.28
N THR A 170 6.24 3.32 12.89
CA THR A 170 5.01 3.72 12.21
C THR A 170 5.09 5.19 11.82
N LEU A 171 4.91 5.44 10.53
CA LEU A 171 4.75 6.77 9.94
C LEU A 171 3.26 7.06 9.83
N THR A 172 2.80 8.16 10.38
CA THR A 172 1.37 8.55 10.39
C THR A 172 1.17 9.98 9.92
N GLU A 173 -0.09 10.34 9.70
CA GLU A 173 -0.46 11.66 9.19
C GLU A 173 0.19 12.02 7.85
N ILE A 174 0.51 11.01 7.02
CA ILE A 174 1.07 11.19 5.68
C ILE A 174 -0.08 11.67 4.77
N PRO A 175 0.01 12.84 4.13
CA PRO A 175 -1.02 13.29 3.20
C PRO A 175 -1.23 12.32 2.05
N VAL A 176 -2.48 11.98 1.74
CA VAL A 176 -2.81 11.13 0.60
C VAL A 176 -2.30 11.77 -0.69
N GLY A 177 -1.64 10.97 -1.54
CA GLY A 177 -1.01 11.43 -2.76
C GLY A 177 0.37 12.07 -2.57
N ALA A 178 0.97 11.98 -1.36
CA ALA A 178 2.35 12.37 -1.14
C ALA A 178 3.31 11.36 -1.79
N ASP A 179 4.42 11.85 -2.31
CA ASP A 179 5.54 11.05 -2.77
C ASP A 179 6.40 10.65 -1.57
N VAL A 180 6.59 9.34 -1.38
CA VAL A 180 7.34 8.78 -0.26
C VAL A 180 8.60 8.10 -0.77
N SER A 181 9.73 8.40 -0.16
CA SER A 181 11.00 7.72 -0.39
C SER A 181 11.51 7.16 0.93
N ILE A 182 11.81 5.86 0.97
CA ILE A 182 12.42 5.19 2.11
C ILE A 182 13.68 4.49 1.61
N THR A 183 14.82 4.87 2.14
CA THR A 183 16.14 4.36 1.75
C THR A 183 16.81 3.75 2.96
N GLU A 184 17.20 2.48 2.87
CA GLU A 184 18.12 1.86 3.81
C GLU A 184 19.56 2.17 3.41
N GLU A 185 20.44 2.47 4.37
CA GLU A 185 21.87 2.58 4.13
C GLU A 185 22.43 1.28 3.52
N ASP A 186 23.40 1.39 2.63
CA ASP A 186 24.00 0.22 1.97
C ASP A 186 24.92 -0.56 2.93
N TYR A 187 24.51 -1.80 3.24
CA TYR A 187 25.28 -2.73 4.07
C TYR A 187 25.90 -3.88 3.25
N SER A 188 25.94 -3.78 1.92
CA SER A 188 26.55 -4.80 1.05
C SER A 188 28.03 -5.01 1.34
N GLY A 189 28.77 -3.93 1.63
CA GLY A 189 30.16 -3.99 2.08
C GLY A 189 30.39 -4.74 3.40
N SER A 190 29.32 -4.93 4.19
CA SER A 190 29.31 -5.75 5.42
C SER A 190 28.81 -7.18 5.18
N GLY A 191 28.59 -7.56 3.93
CA GLY A 191 28.14 -8.89 3.51
C GLY A 191 26.63 -9.13 3.64
N TYR A 192 25.82 -8.09 3.76
CA TYR A 192 24.37 -8.21 3.74
C TYR A 192 23.81 -8.09 2.31
N THR A 193 22.76 -8.84 2.04
CA THR A 193 21.91 -8.67 0.86
C THR A 193 20.57 -8.14 1.33
N THR A 194 20.15 -7.00 0.80
CA THR A 194 18.88 -6.34 1.17
C THR A 194 17.78 -6.67 0.18
N SER A 195 16.60 -6.93 0.70
CA SER A 195 15.36 -7.03 -0.05
C SER A 195 14.21 -6.37 0.71
N TYR A 196 13.11 -6.08 0.04
CA TYR A 196 11.91 -5.57 0.70
C TYR A 196 10.64 -6.15 0.11
N VAL A 197 9.57 -6.16 0.90
CA VAL A 197 8.22 -6.56 0.50
C VAL A 197 7.24 -5.51 1.01
N ILE A 198 6.24 -5.19 0.20
CA ILE A 198 5.14 -4.30 0.55
C ILE A 198 3.87 -5.14 0.62
N ASP A 199 3.11 -5.02 1.73
CA ASP A 199 1.82 -5.67 1.97
C ASP A 199 1.83 -7.17 1.64
N ASN A 200 2.86 -7.89 2.07
CA ASN A 200 3.08 -9.31 1.77
C ASN A 200 3.10 -9.63 0.26
N GLY A 201 3.56 -8.69 -0.56
CA GLY A 201 3.61 -8.83 -2.01
C GLY A 201 2.38 -8.33 -2.76
N ASN A 202 1.36 -7.81 -2.06
CA ASN A 202 0.17 -7.19 -2.65
C ASN A 202 0.28 -5.67 -2.60
N SER A 203 1.25 -5.11 -3.29
CA SER A 203 1.49 -3.67 -3.24
C SER A 203 0.53 -2.89 -4.11
N ALA A 204 -0.13 -1.89 -3.53
CA ALA A 204 -0.81 -0.81 -4.24
C ALA A 204 0.09 0.41 -4.48
N LEU A 205 1.28 0.45 -3.87
CA LEU A 205 2.26 1.52 -4.06
C LEU A 205 2.94 1.40 -5.43
N GLU A 206 3.08 2.51 -6.13
CA GLU A 206 3.87 2.59 -7.35
C GLU A 206 5.36 2.62 -6.98
N ILE A 207 6.06 1.49 -7.17
CA ILE A 207 7.47 1.35 -6.83
C ILE A 207 8.34 1.80 -8.00
N LYS A 208 9.25 2.74 -7.75
CA LYS A 208 10.20 3.26 -8.73
C LYS A 208 11.66 2.91 -8.40
N ALA A 209 11.91 2.17 -7.35
CA ALA A 209 13.21 2.05 -6.73
C ALA A 209 13.86 0.67 -6.85
N ASN A 210 15.13 0.63 -6.47
CA ASN A 210 15.92 -0.59 -6.29
C ASN A 210 15.64 -1.23 -4.90
N ILE A 211 16.38 -2.30 -4.58
CA ILE A 211 16.14 -3.12 -3.39
C ILE A 211 16.35 -2.42 -2.04
N SER A 212 17.11 -1.32 -1.98
CA SER A 212 17.37 -0.59 -0.74
C SER A 212 16.60 0.73 -0.63
N ASN A 213 15.91 1.13 -1.67
CA ASN A 213 15.25 2.42 -1.79
C ASN A 213 13.85 2.23 -2.39
N ILE A 214 12.82 2.55 -1.63
CA ILE A 214 11.43 2.57 -2.08
C ILE A 214 11.07 4.01 -2.40
N GLN A 215 10.63 4.24 -3.63
CA GLN A 215 10.02 5.50 -4.03
C GLN A 215 8.61 5.19 -4.51
N ALA A 216 7.62 5.72 -3.85
CA ALA A 216 6.24 5.41 -4.13
C ALA A 216 5.35 6.62 -3.88
N LYS A 217 4.24 6.69 -4.60
CA LYS A 217 3.17 7.61 -4.30
C LYS A 217 2.22 6.94 -3.31
N ASN A 218 2.08 7.54 -2.15
CA ASN A 218 1.21 7.00 -1.11
C ASN A 218 -0.26 7.19 -1.49
N ASP A 219 -1.02 6.12 -1.45
CA ASP A 219 -2.46 6.12 -1.73
C ASP A 219 -3.30 6.26 -0.45
N VAL A 220 -4.57 5.91 -0.51
CA VAL A 220 -5.48 5.96 0.64
C VAL A 220 -5.32 4.79 1.62
N SER A 221 -4.56 3.77 1.25
CA SER A 221 -4.37 2.55 2.05
C SER A 221 -3.25 2.75 3.07
N ALA A 222 -3.36 2.08 4.21
CA ALA A 222 -2.23 1.90 5.12
C ALA A 222 -1.34 0.77 4.59
N HIS A 223 -0.04 0.99 4.53
CA HIS A 223 0.91 0.01 4.00
C HIS A 223 1.85 -0.52 5.07
N GLU A 224 2.23 -1.79 4.94
CA GLU A 224 3.33 -2.39 5.69
C GLU A 224 4.50 -2.67 4.73
N ILE A 225 5.67 -2.15 5.07
CA ILE A 225 6.91 -2.32 4.31
C ILE A 225 7.90 -3.05 5.19
N VAL A 226 8.33 -4.23 4.74
CA VAL A 226 9.28 -5.08 5.47
C VAL A 226 10.59 -5.12 4.71
N PHE A 227 11.65 -4.55 5.27
CA PHE A 227 13.02 -4.71 4.78
C PHE A 227 13.68 -5.91 5.43
N THR A 228 14.32 -6.75 4.63
CA THR A 228 15.04 -7.94 5.09
C THR A 228 16.50 -7.84 4.67
N ASN A 229 17.41 -7.91 5.64
CA ASN A 229 18.84 -8.04 5.39
C ASN A 229 19.27 -9.46 5.71
N ASN A 230 19.70 -10.18 4.68
CA ASN A 230 20.22 -11.54 4.80
C ASN A 230 21.76 -11.53 4.78
N LYS A 231 22.37 -12.27 5.71
CA LYS A 231 23.82 -12.51 5.72
C LYS A 231 24.08 -13.98 6.04
N GLU A 232 24.52 -14.71 5.03
CA GLU A 232 24.92 -16.11 5.19
C GLU A 232 26.43 -16.24 5.40
N ALA A 233 26.81 -17.31 6.08
CA ALA A 233 28.20 -17.73 6.06
C ALA A 233 28.59 -18.05 4.63
N ILE A 234 29.68 -17.50 4.14
CA ILE A 234 30.29 -17.98 2.90
C ILE A 234 30.79 -19.37 3.22
N PRO A 235 30.26 -20.43 2.58
CA PRO A 235 30.82 -21.75 2.79
C PRO A 235 32.30 -21.67 2.45
N ASP A 236 33.15 -22.02 3.39
CA ASP A 236 34.57 -22.19 3.10
C ASP A 236 34.68 -23.40 2.15
N THR A 237 34.45 -23.14 0.86
CA THR A 237 34.71 -24.12 -0.19
C THR A 237 36.20 -24.29 -0.41
N GLY A 238 36.96 -23.98 0.67
CA GLY A 238 38.41 -23.87 0.70
C GLY A 238 39.11 -25.03 0.04
N ILE A 239 39.59 -24.74 -1.14
CA ILE A 239 40.98 -25.06 -1.40
C ILE A 239 41.71 -23.72 -1.26
N THR A 240 41.98 -23.33 -0.03
CA THR A 240 42.95 -22.26 0.22
C THR A 240 44.28 -22.68 -0.39
N LEU A 241 45.07 -21.72 -0.86
CA LEU A 241 46.41 -21.95 -1.34
C LEU A 241 47.37 -22.59 -0.27
N ASP A 242 46.89 -22.79 0.95
CA ASP A 242 47.55 -23.60 2.01
C ASP A 242 47.59 -25.10 1.67
N SER A 243 46.87 -25.53 0.63
CA SER A 243 47.08 -26.90 0.07
C SER A 243 48.34 -27.02 -0.80
N LEU A 244 49.02 -25.89 -1.11
CA LEU A 244 50.29 -25.94 -1.85
C LEU A 244 51.33 -26.91 -1.27
N PRO A 245 51.54 -27.06 0.06
CA PRO A 245 52.40 -28.09 0.63
C PRO A 245 51.96 -29.50 0.27
N PHE A 246 50.65 -29.77 0.28
CA PHE A 246 50.10 -31.08 -0.04
C PHE A 246 50.16 -31.43 -1.53
N ILE A 247 49.97 -30.43 -2.40
CA ILE A 247 50.17 -30.57 -3.85
C ILE A 247 51.60 -30.84 -4.18
N ALA A 248 52.54 -30.14 -3.53
CA ALA A 248 53.97 -30.33 -3.68
C ALA A 248 54.42 -31.72 -3.22
N LEU A 249 53.90 -32.18 -2.08
CA LEU A 249 54.12 -33.54 -1.56
C LEU A 249 53.58 -34.64 -2.52
N LEU A 250 52.41 -34.41 -3.08
CA LEU A 250 51.83 -35.36 -4.05
C LEU A 250 52.69 -35.40 -5.33
N ALA A 251 53.12 -34.26 -5.84
CA ALA A 251 53.98 -34.15 -7.02
C ALA A 251 55.33 -34.87 -6.78
N LEU A 252 55.93 -34.67 -5.60
CA LEU A 252 57.17 -35.36 -5.20
C LEU A 252 56.98 -36.89 -5.08
N SER A 253 55.87 -37.37 -4.56
CA SER A 253 55.59 -38.79 -4.43
C SER A 253 55.39 -39.46 -5.80
N ILE A 254 54.73 -38.77 -6.75
CA ILE A 254 54.58 -39.26 -8.13
C ILE A 254 55.91 -39.31 -8.84
N ALA A 255 56.72 -38.22 -8.74
CA ALA A 255 58.06 -38.17 -9.34
C ALA A 255 58.99 -39.24 -8.75
N GLY A 256 58.96 -39.48 -7.43
CA GLY A 256 59.71 -40.57 -6.76
C GLY A 256 59.25 -41.96 -7.22
N GLY A 257 57.95 -42.16 -7.40
CA GLY A 257 57.42 -43.42 -7.93
C GLY A 257 57.88 -43.69 -9.37
N ILE A 258 57.82 -42.71 -10.23
CA ILE A 258 58.29 -42.82 -11.63
C ILE A 258 59.78 -43.09 -11.66
N PHE A 259 60.57 -42.38 -10.86
CA PHE A 259 62.03 -42.58 -10.76
C PHE A 259 62.34 -43.99 -10.28
N PHE A 260 61.63 -44.51 -9.26
CA PHE A 260 61.83 -45.88 -8.76
C PHE A 260 61.50 -46.91 -9.83
N LEU A 261 60.43 -46.75 -10.54
CA LEU A 261 60.05 -47.65 -11.66
C LEU A 261 61.11 -47.59 -12.76
N PHE A 262 61.62 -46.44 -13.11
CA PHE A 262 62.67 -46.27 -14.11
C PHE A 262 63.97 -46.97 -13.67
N CYS A 263 64.40 -46.83 -12.43
CA CYS A 263 65.55 -47.51 -11.89
C CYS A 263 65.39 -49.02 -11.88
N ARG A 264 64.19 -49.51 -11.59
CA ARG A 264 63.88 -50.94 -11.61
C ARG A 264 63.81 -51.52 -13.02
N TYR A 265 63.37 -50.75 -13.98
CA TYR A 265 63.37 -51.12 -15.37
C TYR A 265 64.76 -51.23 -15.93
N LYS A 266 65.63 -50.26 -15.61
CA LYS A 266 67.04 -50.26 -16.05
C LYS A 266 67.85 -51.47 -15.50
N LYS A 267 67.52 -51.97 -14.31
CA LYS A 267 68.16 -53.17 -13.72
C LYS A 267 67.73 -54.48 -14.37
N ARG A 268 66.72 -54.50 -15.24
CA ARG A 268 66.27 -55.73 -15.95
C ARG A 268 66.95 -55.91 -17.29
N PHE A 269 67.73 -54.99 -17.78
CA PHE A 269 68.36 -54.99 -19.09
C PHE A 269 69.89 -54.79 -19.01
N VAL A 270 70.51 -55.14 -17.87
CA VAL A 270 71.96 -55.27 -17.70
C VAL A 270 72.28 -56.75 -17.27
#